data_53eff5ceb2d8e90d8e9936cff0060097
#
_entry.id   53eff5ceb2d8e90d8e9936cff0060097
#
_cell.length_a   1.000
_cell.length_b   1.000
_cell.length_c   1.000
_cell.angle_alpha   90.00
_cell.angle_beta   90.00
_cell.angle_gamma   90.00
#
_symmetry.space_group_name_H-M   'P 1'
#
loop_
_entity.id
_entity.type
_entity.pdbx_description
1 polymer ?
#
loop_
_entity_poly.entity_id
_entity_poly.type
_entity_poly.pdbx_seq_one_letter_code
_entity_poly.pdbx_strand_id
1 'polypeptide(L)'
;GLVVIGHRGASGYYPENTMAAFQAAYEMGAEMIELDVTLSKDGIPVVIHDLNLDRTTDGTGKVSHQNLKELRKLDAGSWFDVKFSSEQIPTLEEVLQFAAGKISLNIEIKPEAVTDSVHNGIEEKALELVNKYEMKHHVLFSSFDYRAIEHLKVLDVNISVALLYEKQQSKGKTLTQLVSHYTADAFNCSYRQYSKKWAEQAKKANIPVFIYTVNKERRMKKIIKRGASGIFTDKPDVLNRLVENMWKTN
;
A
#
# COMPACT_ATOMS: atom_id res chain seq x y z
N GLY A 1 9.87 15.86 -6.37
CA GLY A 1 10.36 14.69 -7.08
C GLY A 1 9.36 13.54 -7.03
N LEU A 2 9.57 12.53 -7.86
CA LEU A 2 8.71 11.35 -7.89
C LEU A 2 8.97 10.45 -6.68
N VAL A 3 7.92 9.98 -6.01
CA VAL A 3 8.03 9.04 -4.90
C VAL A 3 8.15 7.60 -5.44
N VAL A 4 9.24 6.93 -5.07
CA VAL A 4 9.48 5.51 -5.39
C VAL A 4 8.82 4.65 -4.32
N ILE A 5 7.80 3.86 -4.70
CA ILE A 5 7.02 3.06 -3.76
C ILE A 5 7.22 1.57 -4.07
N GLY A 6 7.75 0.83 -3.09
CA GLY A 6 7.90 -0.62 -3.21
C GLY A 6 6.55 -1.32 -3.01
N HIS A 7 5.99 -1.86 -4.08
CA HIS A 7 4.69 -2.56 -4.10
C HIS A 7 4.80 -3.90 -3.38
N ARG A 8 4.19 -4.00 -2.21
CA ARG A 8 4.34 -5.16 -1.31
C ARG A 8 5.80 -5.44 -0.96
N GLY A 9 6.61 -4.37 -0.87
CA GLY A 9 8.06 -4.44 -0.77
C GLY A 9 8.72 -4.56 -2.15
N ALA A 10 9.91 -5.12 -2.21
CA ALA A 10 10.63 -5.41 -3.47
C ALA A 10 10.14 -6.74 -4.05
N SER A 11 8.86 -6.82 -4.37
CA SER A 11 8.15 -8.08 -4.68
C SER A 11 8.53 -8.70 -6.03
N GLY A 12 9.27 -7.98 -6.86
CA GLY A 12 9.86 -8.55 -8.08
C GLY A 12 11.02 -9.52 -7.80
N TYR A 13 11.62 -9.45 -6.62
CA TYR A 13 12.82 -10.21 -6.24
C TYR A 13 12.68 -10.99 -4.93
N TYR A 14 11.66 -10.69 -4.13
CA TYR A 14 11.41 -11.24 -2.79
C TYR A 14 9.94 -11.60 -2.67
N PRO A 15 9.57 -12.56 -1.79
CA PRO A 15 8.16 -12.86 -1.59
C PRO A 15 7.41 -11.64 -1.06
N GLU A 16 6.31 -11.32 -1.73
CA GLU A 16 5.49 -10.14 -1.41
C GLU A 16 5.05 -10.11 0.04
N ASN A 17 4.92 -8.91 0.61
CA ASN A 17 4.40 -8.70 1.97
C ASN A 17 5.15 -9.50 3.04
N THR A 18 6.46 -9.65 2.90
CA THR A 18 7.34 -10.24 3.92
C THR A 18 8.34 -9.19 4.42
N MET A 19 8.88 -9.43 5.61
CA MET A 19 9.91 -8.53 6.16
C MET A 19 11.15 -8.48 5.26
N ALA A 20 11.51 -9.59 4.61
CA ALA A 20 12.61 -9.63 3.65
C ALA A 20 12.35 -8.69 2.46
N ALA A 21 11.12 -8.68 1.91
CA ALA A 21 10.76 -7.79 0.81
C ALA A 21 10.77 -6.33 1.23
N PHE A 22 10.37 -6.02 2.46
CA PHE A 22 10.37 -4.65 2.97
C PHE A 22 11.79 -4.13 3.21
N GLN A 23 12.65 -4.94 3.83
CA GLN A 23 14.05 -4.61 4.03
C GLN A 23 14.75 -4.36 2.68
N ALA A 24 14.50 -5.23 1.70
CA ALA A 24 15.09 -5.10 0.37
C ALA A 24 14.63 -3.81 -0.33
N ALA A 25 13.35 -3.46 -0.24
CA ALA A 25 12.83 -2.21 -0.84
C ALA A 25 13.53 -0.98 -0.23
N TYR A 26 13.70 -0.97 1.08
CA TYR A 26 14.44 0.08 1.78
C TYR A 26 15.89 0.18 1.26
N GLU A 27 16.58 -0.93 1.18
CA GLU A 27 17.97 -0.97 0.69
C GLU A 27 18.10 -0.57 -0.78
N MET A 28 17.07 -0.81 -1.60
CA MET A 28 17.01 -0.42 -3.01
C MET A 28 16.67 1.05 -3.23
N GLY A 29 16.47 1.83 -2.16
CA GLY A 29 16.20 3.25 -2.25
C GLY A 29 14.73 3.64 -2.38
N ALA A 30 13.80 2.74 -2.08
CA ALA A 30 12.40 3.12 -1.98
C ALA A 30 12.18 4.17 -0.89
N GLU A 31 11.35 5.15 -1.18
CA GLU A 31 10.99 6.20 -0.22
C GLU A 31 9.76 5.83 0.60
N MET A 32 8.97 4.92 0.07
CA MET A 32 7.74 4.41 0.68
C MET A 32 7.59 2.94 0.34
N ILE A 33 7.00 2.18 1.24
CA ILE A 33 6.63 0.77 1.02
C ILE A 33 5.13 0.66 1.11
N GLU A 34 4.51 0.01 0.11
CA GLU A 34 3.10 -0.34 0.16
C GLU A 34 2.96 -1.75 0.71
N LEU A 35 1.96 -1.93 1.58
CA LEU A 35 1.62 -3.22 2.18
C LEU A 35 0.11 -3.35 2.34
N ASP A 36 -0.37 -4.59 2.36
CA ASP A 36 -1.79 -4.92 2.46
C ASP A 36 -2.10 -5.46 3.86
N VAL A 37 -3.10 -4.91 4.52
CA VAL A 37 -3.47 -5.34 5.87
C VAL A 37 -4.91 -5.85 5.93
N THR A 38 -5.07 -6.94 6.67
CA THR A 38 -6.36 -7.54 7.00
C THR A 38 -6.33 -8.00 8.46
N LEU A 39 -7.37 -8.69 8.92
CA LEU A 39 -7.44 -9.16 10.31
C LEU A 39 -7.36 -10.68 10.39
N SER A 40 -6.60 -11.18 11.37
CA SER A 40 -6.70 -12.55 11.82
C SER A 40 -8.06 -12.79 12.49
N LYS A 41 -8.40 -14.06 12.75
CA LYS A 41 -9.64 -14.41 13.45
C LYS A 41 -9.74 -13.76 14.84
N ASP A 42 -8.62 -13.66 15.54
CA ASP A 42 -8.53 -13.00 16.85
C ASP A 42 -8.32 -11.49 16.77
N GLY A 43 -8.50 -10.89 15.58
CA GLY A 43 -8.55 -9.45 15.40
C GLY A 43 -7.21 -8.72 15.39
N ILE A 44 -6.13 -9.41 15.02
CA ILE A 44 -4.80 -8.80 14.93
C ILE A 44 -4.56 -8.37 13.48
N PRO A 45 -4.15 -7.11 13.22
CA PRO A 45 -3.76 -6.68 11.88
C PRO A 45 -2.54 -7.45 11.37
N VAL A 46 -2.72 -8.16 10.26
CA VAL A 46 -1.68 -8.97 9.61
C VAL A 46 -1.50 -8.53 8.16
N VAL A 47 -0.34 -8.85 7.60
CA VAL A 47 0.09 -8.32 6.30
C VAL A 47 0.05 -9.44 5.26
N ILE A 48 -0.97 -9.42 4.42
CA ILE A 48 -1.17 -10.36 3.33
C ILE A 48 -2.17 -9.75 2.33
N HIS A 49 -1.95 -9.99 1.04
CA HIS A 49 -2.81 -9.42 -0.01
C HIS A 49 -4.11 -10.20 -0.20
N ASP A 50 -4.03 -11.53 -0.34
CA ASP A 50 -5.17 -12.35 -0.71
C ASP A 50 -6.10 -12.63 0.49
N LEU A 51 -7.37 -12.80 0.19
CA LEU A 51 -8.36 -13.28 1.16
C LEU A 51 -7.97 -14.65 1.72
N ASN A 52 -7.36 -15.50 0.88
CA ASN A 52 -6.97 -16.88 1.19
C ASN A 52 -5.46 -17.03 1.33
N LEU A 53 -5.05 -18.04 2.11
CA LEU A 53 -3.65 -18.38 2.39
C LEU A 53 -2.94 -19.07 1.23
N ASP A 54 -3.69 -19.62 0.28
CA ASP A 54 -3.23 -20.65 -0.67
C ASP A 54 -2.08 -20.22 -1.60
N ARG A 55 -2.12 -18.98 -2.12
CA ARG A 55 -1.14 -18.54 -3.13
C ARG A 55 0.24 -18.22 -2.55
N THR A 56 0.30 -17.61 -1.37
CA THR A 56 1.54 -17.06 -0.82
C THR A 56 2.03 -17.75 0.45
N THR A 57 1.35 -18.82 0.88
CA THR A 57 1.75 -19.62 2.03
C THR A 57 1.57 -21.10 1.76
N ASP A 58 2.07 -21.95 2.65
CA ASP A 58 1.82 -23.39 2.65
C ASP A 58 0.51 -23.77 3.34
N GLY A 59 -0.26 -22.78 3.83
CA GLY A 59 -1.59 -23.00 4.39
C GLY A 59 -2.69 -22.90 3.33
N THR A 60 -3.92 -23.18 3.75
CA THR A 60 -5.12 -23.14 2.90
C THR A 60 -6.28 -22.44 3.60
N GLY A 61 -7.22 -21.95 2.83
CA GLY A 61 -8.44 -21.31 3.34
C GLY A 61 -8.26 -19.85 3.69
N LYS A 62 -9.27 -19.31 4.35
CA LYS A 62 -9.33 -17.86 4.63
C LYS A 62 -8.40 -17.45 5.76
N VAL A 63 -7.72 -16.34 5.56
CA VAL A 63 -6.89 -15.69 6.60
C VAL A 63 -7.72 -15.42 7.86
N SER A 64 -8.94 -14.88 7.68
CA SER A 64 -9.85 -14.53 8.79
C SER A 64 -10.37 -15.71 9.60
N HIS A 65 -10.11 -16.95 9.17
CA HIS A 65 -10.50 -18.16 9.89
C HIS A 65 -9.41 -18.68 10.83
N GLN A 66 -8.22 -18.07 10.83
CA GLN A 66 -7.07 -18.50 11.62
C GLN A 66 -6.67 -17.43 12.63
N ASN A 67 -6.33 -17.86 13.85
CA ASN A 67 -5.74 -16.96 14.85
C ASN A 67 -4.30 -16.62 14.47
N LEU A 68 -3.78 -15.52 15.01
CA LEU A 68 -2.41 -15.08 14.74
C LEU A 68 -1.39 -16.18 14.98
N LYS A 69 -1.53 -16.93 16.09
CA LYS A 69 -0.63 -18.02 16.44
C LYS A 69 -0.51 -19.06 15.31
N GLU A 70 -1.62 -19.40 14.67
CA GLU A 70 -1.64 -20.36 13.56
C GLU A 70 -1.07 -19.74 12.28
N LEU A 71 -1.41 -18.48 11.98
CA LEU A 71 -0.86 -17.77 10.82
C LEU A 71 0.66 -17.69 10.88
N ARG A 72 1.22 -17.46 12.05
CA ARG A 72 2.67 -17.31 12.25
C ARG A 72 3.46 -18.62 12.11
N LYS A 73 2.80 -19.76 12.05
CA LYS A 73 3.43 -21.06 11.79
C LYS A 73 3.61 -21.32 10.29
N LEU A 74 2.93 -20.57 9.44
CA LEU A 74 2.94 -20.81 7.99
C LEU A 74 4.23 -20.27 7.36
N ASP A 75 4.70 -21.00 6.36
CA ASP A 75 5.79 -20.56 5.48
C ASP A 75 5.21 -19.62 4.42
N ALA A 76 5.61 -18.36 4.45
CA ALA A 76 5.14 -17.33 3.53
C ALA A 76 6.20 -16.96 2.47
N GLY A 77 7.25 -17.76 2.32
CA GLY A 77 8.34 -17.42 1.40
C GLY A 77 8.69 -18.48 0.37
N SER A 78 8.54 -19.77 0.68
CA SER A 78 8.95 -20.86 -0.22
C SER A 78 8.19 -20.91 -1.55
N TRP A 79 6.96 -20.41 -1.58
CA TRP A 79 6.19 -20.31 -2.82
C TRP A 79 6.91 -19.47 -3.89
N PHE A 80 7.70 -18.50 -3.45
CA PHE A 80 8.51 -17.64 -4.29
C PHE A 80 9.85 -18.27 -4.61
N ASP A 81 10.58 -18.68 -3.58
CA ASP A 81 11.85 -19.39 -3.66
C ASP A 81 12.13 -20.06 -2.30
N VAL A 82 12.62 -21.28 -2.32
CA VAL A 82 12.88 -22.08 -1.11
C VAL A 82 13.85 -21.39 -0.13
N LYS A 83 14.74 -20.54 -0.64
CA LYS A 83 15.66 -19.77 0.23
C LYS A 83 14.94 -18.83 1.20
N PHE A 84 13.66 -18.52 0.94
CA PHE A 84 12.83 -17.68 1.80
C PHE A 84 11.92 -18.49 2.75
N SER A 85 12.20 -19.75 2.97
CA SER A 85 11.38 -20.65 3.79
C SER A 85 11.19 -20.19 5.24
N SER A 86 12.06 -19.31 5.75
CA SER A 86 11.94 -18.75 7.10
C SER A 86 10.99 -17.56 7.20
N GLU A 87 10.51 -17.04 6.07
CA GLU A 87 9.61 -15.89 6.06
C GLU A 87 8.21 -16.29 6.56
N GLN A 88 7.63 -15.43 7.39
CA GLN A 88 6.30 -15.61 7.97
C GLN A 88 5.38 -14.50 7.49
N ILE A 89 4.07 -14.67 7.71
CA ILE A 89 3.12 -13.56 7.58
C ILE A 89 3.45 -12.52 8.65
N PRO A 90 3.82 -11.28 8.28
CA PRO A 90 4.10 -10.24 9.28
C PRO A 90 2.84 -9.74 9.97
N THR A 91 2.98 -9.21 11.18
CA THR A 91 1.97 -8.34 11.75
C THR A 91 2.21 -6.90 11.28
N LEU A 92 1.17 -6.08 11.25
CA LEU A 92 1.32 -4.65 10.99
C LEU A 92 2.28 -4.01 12.00
N GLU A 93 2.20 -4.42 13.26
CA GLU A 93 3.08 -3.93 14.31
C GLU A 93 4.55 -4.14 13.99
N GLU A 94 4.92 -5.34 13.51
CA GLU A 94 6.31 -5.62 13.09
C GLU A 94 6.78 -4.71 11.97
N VAL A 95 5.91 -4.44 10.98
CA VAL A 95 6.25 -3.55 9.87
C VAL A 95 6.44 -2.11 10.35
N LEU A 96 5.55 -1.62 11.21
CA LEU A 96 5.66 -0.28 11.78
C LEU A 96 6.94 -0.13 12.61
N GLN A 97 7.26 -1.13 13.42
CA GLN A 97 8.49 -1.14 14.22
C GLN A 97 9.73 -1.08 13.33
N PHE A 98 9.72 -1.81 12.22
CA PHE A 98 10.79 -1.77 11.22
C PHE A 98 10.91 -0.39 10.56
N ALA A 99 9.77 0.18 10.13
CA ALA A 99 9.73 1.40 9.33
C ALA A 99 10.01 2.67 10.13
N ALA A 100 9.73 2.68 11.42
CA ALA A 100 9.85 3.86 12.27
C ALA A 100 11.27 4.46 12.21
N GLY A 101 11.35 5.73 11.82
CA GLY A 101 12.61 6.43 11.65
C GLY A 101 13.40 6.07 10.38
N LYS A 102 12.85 5.23 9.50
CA LYS A 102 13.54 4.78 8.28
C LYS A 102 12.80 5.10 7.00
N ILE A 103 11.52 4.75 6.88
CA ILE A 103 10.79 4.80 5.62
C ILE A 103 9.31 5.02 5.87
N SER A 104 8.64 5.70 4.95
CA SER A 104 7.19 5.90 4.97
C SER A 104 6.46 4.65 4.50
N LEU A 105 5.20 4.51 4.91
CA LEU A 105 4.34 3.39 4.53
C LEU A 105 3.06 3.86 3.85
N ASN A 106 2.64 3.14 2.81
CA ASN A 106 1.29 3.17 2.28
C ASN A 106 0.59 1.90 2.78
N ILE A 107 -0.30 2.06 3.73
CA ILE A 107 -1.03 0.93 4.34
C ILE A 107 -2.39 0.80 3.64
N GLU A 108 -2.53 -0.23 2.82
CA GLU A 108 -3.78 -0.53 2.15
C GLU A 108 -4.66 -1.40 3.06
N ILE A 109 -5.84 -0.86 3.40
CA ILE A 109 -6.85 -1.60 4.17
C ILE A 109 -7.64 -2.47 3.20
N LYS A 110 -7.60 -3.79 3.38
CA LYS A 110 -8.30 -4.74 2.50
C LYS A 110 -9.81 -4.72 2.74
N PRO A 111 -10.63 -4.68 1.68
CA PRO A 111 -12.11 -4.58 1.81
C PRO A 111 -12.74 -5.66 2.67
N GLU A 112 -12.21 -6.89 2.65
CA GLU A 112 -12.75 -8.02 3.41
C GLU A 112 -12.69 -7.82 4.93
N ALA A 113 -11.84 -6.91 5.40
CA ALA A 113 -11.72 -6.60 6.83
C ALA A 113 -12.58 -5.41 7.27
N VAL A 114 -13.18 -4.68 6.32
CA VAL A 114 -13.95 -3.46 6.60
C VAL A 114 -15.39 -3.83 6.95
N THR A 115 -15.93 -3.19 8.00
CA THR A 115 -17.35 -3.31 8.40
C THR A 115 -18.00 -1.93 8.36
N ASP A 116 -19.29 -1.85 8.68
CA ASP A 116 -19.98 -0.56 8.77
C ASP A 116 -19.64 0.20 10.05
N SER A 117 -18.99 -0.43 11.01
CA SER A 117 -18.61 0.20 12.28
C SER A 117 -17.31 0.98 12.16
N VAL A 118 -17.32 2.22 12.66
CA VAL A 118 -16.12 3.06 12.76
C VAL A 118 -15.18 2.54 13.85
N HIS A 119 -15.74 2.07 14.97
CA HIS A 119 -14.97 1.67 16.14
C HIS A 119 -14.73 0.16 16.20
N ASN A 120 -13.63 -0.23 16.83
CA ASN A 120 -13.21 -1.62 17.06
C ASN A 120 -12.93 -2.42 15.79
N GLY A 121 -12.83 -1.75 14.63
CA GLY A 121 -12.49 -2.36 13.35
C GLY A 121 -11.00 -2.23 13.03
N ILE A 122 -10.66 -2.68 11.82
CA ILE A 122 -9.28 -2.65 11.33
C ILE A 122 -8.72 -1.22 11.27
N GLU A 123 -9.55 -0.24 10.92
CA GLU A 123 -9.13 1.16 10.79
C GLU A 123 -8.61 1.69 12.13
N GLU A 124 -9.39 1.52 13.19
CA GLU A 124 -9.00 1.98 14.53
C GLU A 124 -7.78 1.23 15.05
N LYS A 125 -7.74 -0.09 14.87
CA LYS A 125 -6.60 -0.92 15.29
C LYS A 125 -5.31 -0.53 14.56
N ALA A 126 -5.37 -0.30 13.26
CA ALA A 126 -4.23 0.14 12.47
C ALA A 126 -3.77 1.54 12.92
N LEU A 127 -4.70 2.46 13.12
CA LEU A 127 -4.40 3.82 13.55
C LEU A 127 -3.76 3.86 14.95
N GLU A 128 -4.24 3.03 15.89
CA GLU A 128 -3.63 2.89 17.21
C GLU A 128 -2.17 2.44 17.13
N LEU A 129 -1.88 1.47 16.25
CA LEU A 129 -0.51 1.00 16.03
C LEU A 129 0.37 2.08 15.39
N VAL A 130 -0.15 2.81 14.42
CA VAL A 130 0.56 3.93 13.79
C VAL A 130 0.93 4.98 14.83
N ASN A 131 0.01 5.31 15.74
CA ASN A 131 0.26 6.27 16.81
C ASN A 131 1.25 5.73 17.85
N LYS A 132 1.18 4.45 18.16
CA LYS A 132 2.12 3.78 19.10
C LYS A 132 3.58 3.94 18.64
N TYR A 133 3.82 3.85 17.34
CA TYR A 133 5.17 3.96 16.76
C TYR A 133 5.48 5.36 16.22
N GLU A 134 4.63 6.34 16.53
CA GLU A 134 4.81 7.74 16.13
C GLU A 134 5.00 7.92 14.62
N MET A 135 4.24 7.13 13.83
CA MET A 135 4.34 7.10 12.38
C MET A 135 3.25 7.90 11.67
N LYS A 136 2.42 8.64 12.40
CA LYS A 136 1.27 9.35 11.83
C LYS A 136 1.60 10.21 10.60
N HIS A 137 2.72 10.92 10.63
CA HIS A 137 3.14 11.80 9.54
C HIS A 137 3.94 11.06 8.44
N HIS A 138 4.13 9.76 8.58
CA HIS A 138 4.87 8.91 7.67
C HIS A 138 4.03 7.76 7.12
N VAL A 139 2.71 7.83 7.30
CA VAL A 139 1.76 6.82 6.82
C VAL A 139 0.70 7.48 5.95
N LEU A 140 0.47 6.85 4.81
CA LEU A 140 -0.66 7.13 3.93
C LEU A 140 -1.53 5.88 3.91
N PHE A 141 -2.74 5.97 4.44
CA PHE A 141 -3.71 4.86 4.33
C PHE A 141 -4.40 4.89 2.98
N SER A 142 -4.67 3.72 2.43
CA SER A 142 -5.45 3.61 1.20
C SER A 142 -6.43 2.46 1.28
N SER A 143 -7.48 2.51 0.48
CA SER A 143 -8.43 1.40 0.36
C SER A 143 -9.26 1.51 -0.91
N PHE A 144 -9.68 0.34 -1.44
CA PHE A 144 -10.73 0.22 -2.45
C PHE A 144 -12.13 0.30 -1.82
N ASP A 145 -12.23 0.12 -0.50
CA ASP A 145 -13.49 0.26 0.22
C ASP A 145 -13.56 1.66 0.84
N TYR A 146 -14.40 2.51 0.29
CA TYR A 146 -14.46 3.91 0.68
C TYR A 146 -15.03 4.13 2.09
N ARG A 147 -15.69 3.11 2.67
CA ARG A 147 -16.05 3.15 4.09
C ARG A 147 -14.82 3.27 4.98
N ALA A 148 -13.73 2.58 4.62
CA ALA A 148 -12.46 2.66 5.37
C ALA A 148 -11.90 4.08 5.38
N ILE A 149 -11.96 4.77 4.25
CA ILE A 149 -11.52 6.17 4.12
C ILE A 149 -12.36 7.09 5.01
N GLU A 150 -13.68 6.91 4.99
CA GLU A 150 -14.60 7.69 5.85
C GLU A 150 -14.33 7.43 7.32
N HIS A 151 -14.19 6.16 7.72
CA HIS A 151 -13.91 5.77 9.10
C HIS A 151 -12.60 6.38 9.62
N LEU A 152 -11.55 6.32 8.81
CA LEU A 152 -10.24 6.90 9.19
C LEU A 152 -10.35 8.40 9.45
N LYS A 153 -11.07 9.13 8.60
CA LYS A 153 -11.25 10.59 8.78
C LYS A 153 -12.12 10.94 9.99
N VAL A 154 -13.08 10.08 10.34
CA VAL A 154 -13.85 10.23 11.59
C VAL A 154 -12.95 10.00 12.80
N LEU A 155 -12.11 8.96 12.77
CA LEU A 155 -11.20 8.61 13.86
C LEU A 155 -10.11 9.67 14.08
N ASP A 156 -9.55 10.20 12.99
CA ASP A 156 -8.54 11.25 13.04
C ASP A 156 -8.56 12.06 11.74
N VAL A 157 -9.10 13.27 11.81
CA VAL A 157 -9.21 14.17 10.66
C VAL A 157 -7.85 14.52 10.04
N ASN A 158 -6.77 14.40 10.79
CA ASN A 158 -5.42 14.75 10.32
C ASN A 158 -4.64 13.57 9.74
N ILE A 159 -5.20 12.36 9.72
CA ILE A 159 -4.53 11.22 9.09
C ILE A 159 -4.61 11.35 7.56
N SER A 160 -3.51 11.05 6.88
CA SER A 160 -3.46 11.09 5.41
C SER A 160 -4.09 9.84 4.81
N VAL A 161 -5.01 10.04 3.87
CA VAL A 161 -5.70 8.96 3.18
C VAL A 161 -5.67 9.15 1.66
N ALA A 162 -5.59 8.05 0.92
CA ALA A 162 -5.68 8.01 -0.53
C ALA A 162 -6.82 7.09 -0.95
N LEU A 163 -7.60 7.53 -1.93
CA LEU A 163 -8.61 6.68 -2.56
C LEU A 163 -7.93 5.79 -3.60
N LEU A 164 -8.17 4.47 -3.53
CA LEU A 164 -7.89 3.57 -4.65
C LEU A 164 -9.12 3.58 -5.54
N TYR A 165 -8.96 3.95 -6.82
CA TYR A 165 -10.11 4.12 -7.71
C TYR A 165 -10.92 2.83 -7.81
N GLU A 166 -12.19 2.91 -7.47
CA GLU A 166 -13.17 1.83 -7.57
C GLU A 166 -14.42 2.38 -8.27
N LYS A 167 -14.79 1.78 -9.41
CA LYS A 167 -15.79 2.32 -10.32
C LYS A 167 -17.18 2.42 -9.71
N GLN A 168 -17.65 1.40 -9.00
CA GLN A 168 -19.01 1.34 -8.48
C GLN A 168 -19.25 2.38 -7.38
N GLN A 169 -18.35 2.47 -6.41
CA GLN A 169 -18.46 3.44 -5.33
C GLN A 169 -18.24 4.88 -5.80
N SER A 170 -17.52 5.05 -6.92
CA SER A 170 -17.24 6.36 -7.51
C SER A 170 -18.48 6.99 -8.17
N LYS A 171 -19.46 6.19 -8.57
CA LYS A 171 -20.75 6.67 -9.10
C LYS A 171 -20.62 7.75 -10.19
N GLY A 172 -19.64 7.58 -11.09
CA GLY A 172 -19.42 8.52 -12.19
C GLY A 172 -18.74 9.83 -11.80
N LYS A 173 -18.32 10.01 -10.54
CA LYS A 173 -17.59 11.20 -10.11
C LYS A 173 -16.20 11.28 -10.75
N THR A 174 -15.75 12.48 -11.02
CA THR A 174 -14.39 12.75 -11.48
C THR A 174 -13.39 12.55 -10.33
N LEU A 175 -12.10 12.43 -10.66
CA LEU A 175 -11.02 12.40 -9.69
C LEU A 175 -11.12 13.54 -8.68
N THR A 176 -11.31 14.76 -9.16
CA THR A 176 -11.43 15.95 -8.30
C THR A 176 -12.65 15.87 -7.38
N GLN A 177 -13.79 15.44 -7.92
CA GLN A 177 -15.02 15.29 -7.13
C GLN A 177 -14.86 14.20 -6.03
N LEU A 178 -14.21 13.09 -6.36
CA LEU A 178 -13.96 12.00 -5.40
C LEU A 178 -13.08 12.47 -4.24
N VAL A 179 -11.96 13.11 -4.56
CA VAL A 179 -11.01 13.60 -3.55
C VAL A 179 -11.70 14.62 -2.63
N SER A 180 -12.49 15.51 -3.20
CA SER A 180 -13.26 16.50 -2.42
C SER A 180 -14.31 15.84 -1.54
N HIS A 181 -15.09 14.91 -2.11
CA HIS A 181 -16.18 14.23 -1.41
C HIS A 181 -15.70 13.46 -0.17
N TYR A 182 -14.57 12.75 -0.30
CA TYR A 182 -14.02 11.94 0.80
C TYR A 182 -12.98 12.67 1.63
N THR A 183 -12.69 13.92 1.33
CA THR A 183 -11.62 14.69 2.00
C THR A 183 -10.29 13.93 1.95
N ALA A 184 -10.01 13.32 0.80
CA ALA A 184 -8.78 12.55 0.62
C ALA A 184 -7.59 13.46 0.35
N ASP A 185 -6.40 12.97 0.68
CA ASP A 185 -5.14 13.69 0.51
C ASP A 185 -4.43 13.30 -0.79
N ALA A 186 -4.79 12.16 -1.36
CA ALA A 186 -4.19 11.64 -2.59
C ALA A 186 -5.17 10.71 -3.31
N PHE A 187 -4.82 10.37 -4.55
CA PHE A 187 -5.62 9.50 -5.40
C PHE A 187 -4.70 8.44 -6.04
N ASN A 188 -5.06 7.17 -5.91
CA ASN A 188 -4.31 6.05 -6.46
C ASN A 188 -5.11 5.38 -7.56
N CYS A 189 -4.49 5.13 -8.70
CA CYS A 189 -5.15 4.43 -9.80
C CYS A 189 -4.14 3.59 -10.59
N SER A 190 -4.66 2.71 -11.45
CA SER A 190 -3.82 1.84 -12.26
C SER A 190 -3.18 2.60 -13.42
N TYR A 191 -2.12 2.02 -13.95
CA TYR A 191 -1.44 2.52 -15.14
C TYR A 191 -2.42 2.79 -16.29
N ARG A 192 -3.40 1.89 -16.50
CA ARG A 192 -4.38 2.03 -17.59
C ARG A 192 -5.42 3.11 -17.33
N GLN A 193 -5.74 3.37 -16.08
CA GLN A 193 -6.72 4.38 -15.69
C GLN A 193 -6.17 5.81 -15.74
N TYR A 194 -4.86 5.97 -15.60
CA TYR A 194 -4.22 7.29 -15.56
C TYR A 194 -4.13 7.91 -16.95
N SER A 195 -5.23 8.51 -17.38
CA SER A 195 -5.33 9.22 -18.66
C SER A 195 -4.72 10.60 -18.59
N LYS A 196 -4.46 11.20 -19.76
CA LYS A 196 -4.04 12.61 -19.84
C LYS A 196 -5.07 13.54 -19.19
N LYS A 197 -6.35 13.25 -19.36
CA LYS A 197 -7.45 13.99 -18.74
C LYS A 197 -7.38 13.97 -17.21
N TRP A 198 -7.17 12.79 -16.63
CA TRP A 198 -7.02 12.64 -15.18
C TRP A 198 -5.75 13.35 -14.68
N ALA A 199 -4.66 13.26 -15.42
CA ALA A 199 -3.41 13.94 -15.09
C ALA A 199 -3.60 15.45 -15.05
N GLU A 200 -4.31 16.02 -16.02
CA GLU A 200 -4.61 17.45 -16.06
C GLU A 200 -5.52 17.88 -14.89
N GLN A 201 -6.55 17.11 -14.60
CA GLN A 201 -7.44 17.36 -13.46
C GLN A 201 -6.66 17.38 -12.14
N ALA A 202 -5.81 16.38 -11.93
CA ALA A 202 -5.00 16.27 -10.72
C ALA A 202 -4.01 17.43 -10.59
N LYS A 203 -3.35 17.81 -11.67
CA LYS A 203 -2.41 18.94 -11.70
C LYS A 203 -3.11 20.24 -11.37
N LYS A 204 -4.24 20.51 -12.01
CA LYS A 204 -5.03 21.73 -11.82
C LYS A 204 -5.54 21.86 -10.38
N ALA A 205 -5.95 20.75 -9.77
CA ALA A 205 -6.47 20.72 -8.40
C ALA A 205 -5.38 20.45 -7.34
N ASN A 206 -4.13 20.32 -7.76
CA ASN A 206 -2.99 20.04 -6.87
C ASN A 206 -3.16 18.74 -6.05
N ILE A 207 -3.68 17.69 -6.69
CA ILE A 207 -3.92 16.40 -6.07
C ILE A 207 -2.76 15.46 -6.40
N PRO A 208 -2.04 14.93 -5.38
CA PRO A 208 -1.05 13.88 -5.63
C PRO A 208 -1.71 12.62 -6.18
N VAL A 209 -1.13 12.05 -7.24
CA VAL A 209 -1.60 10.80 -7.86
C VAL A 209 -0.48 9.79 -7.88
N PHE A 210 -0.76 8.60 -7.32
CA PHE A 210 0.18 7.48 -7.27
C PHE A 210 -0.35 6.35 -8.16
N ILE A 211 0.53 5.81 -9.00
CA ILE A 211 0.13 4.91 -10.10
C ILE A 211 0.66 3.49 -9.86
N TYR A 212 -0.20 2.50 -9.91
CA TYR A 212 0.14 1.09 -9.76
C TYR A 212 -0.19 0.28 -11.01
N THR A 213 0.41 -0.83 -11.24
CA THR A 213 1.76 -1.25 -10.79
C THR A 213 2.63 -1.17 -12.01
N VAL A 214 3.72 -0.46 -11.94
CA VAL A 214 4.54 -0.16 -13.12
C VAL A 214 5.95 -0.75 -12.93
N ASN A 215 6.29 -1.76 -13.77
CA ASN A 215 7.54 -2.51 -13.66
C ASN A 215 8.47 -2.32 -14.86
N LYS A 216 7.94 -1.83 -15.99
CA LYS A 216 8.72 -1.61 -17.20
C LYS A 216 9.22 -0.18 -17.26
N GLU A 217 10.51 0.00 -17.48
CA GLU A 217 11.15 1.30 -17.53
C GLU A 217 10.49 2.25 -18.53
N ARG A 218 10.09 1.76 -19.70
CA ARG A 218 9.38 2.53 -20.72
C ARG A 218 8.06 3.11 -20.17
N ARG A 219 7.32 2.31 -19.41
CA ARG A 219 6.06 2.75 -18.80
C ARG A 219 6.30 3.70 -17.65
N MET A 220 7.36 3.49 -16.87
CA MET A 220 7.77 4.40 -15.80
C MET A 220 8.04 5.80 -16.37
N LYS A 221 8.83 5.90 -17.43
CA LYS A 221 9.14 7.17 -18.11
C LYS A 221 7.86 7.88 -18.58
N LYS A 222 6.93 7.13 -19.17
CA LYS A 222 5.66 7.68 -19.67
C LYS A 222 4.82 8.26 -18.53
N ILE A 223 4.72 7.57 -17.42
CA ILE A 223 3.93 7.99 -16.25
C ILE A 223 4.56 9.20 -15.55
N ILE A 224 5.88 9.20 -15.41
CA ILE A 224 6.63 10.36 -14.86
C ILE A 224 6.38 11.59 -15.72
N LYS A 225 6.51 11.46 -17.04
CA LYS A 225 6.28 12.54 -17.99
C LYS A 225 4.84 13.06 -17.94
N ARG A 226 3.88 12.19 -17.65
CA ARG A 226 2.46 12.55 -17.51
C ARG A 226 2.16 13.30 -16.20
N GLY A 227 3.11 13.31 -15.26
CA GLY A 227 2.99 14.10 -14.04
C GLY A 227 2.62 13.34 -12.78
N ALA A 228 2.74 12.02 -12.77
CA ALA A 228 2.50 11.21 -11.57
C ALA A 228 3.37 11.70 -10.41
N SER A 229 2.80 11.68 -9.20
CA SER A 229 3.50 12.05 -7.97
C SER A 229 4.35 10.91 -7.41
N GLY A 230 3.98 9.67 -7.72
CA GLY A 230 4.70 8.47 -7.32
C GLY A 230 4.25 7.26 -8.13
N ILE A 231 5.05 6.21 -8.04
CA ILE A 231 4.82 4.94 -8.76
C ILE A 231 5.00 3.79 -7.78
N PHE A 232 4.00 2.89 -7.75
CA PHE A 232 4.11 1.58 -7.11
C PHE A 232 4.78 0.62 -8.09
N THR A 233 5.90 0.05 -7.67
CA THR A 233 6.66 -0.89 -8.50
C THR A 233 7.12 -2.11 -7.70
N ASP A 234 7.19 -3.25 -8.36
CA ASP A 234 7.78 -4.46 -7.81
C ASP A 234 9.31 -4.43 -7.86
N LYS A 235 9.87 -3.44 -8.57
CA LYS A 235 11.32 -3.28 -8.82
C LYS A 235 11.79 -1.88 -8.42
N PRO A 236 11.86 -1.58 -7.10
CA PRO A 236 12.25 -0.25 -6.63
C PRO A 236 13.63 0.20 -7.11
N ASP A 237 14.56 -0.73 -7.28
CA ASP A 237 15.90 -0.46 -7.79
C ASP A 237 15.89 0.13 -9.22
N VAL A 238 15.05 -0.43 -10.08
CA VAL A 238 14.90 0.04 -11.47
C VAL A 238 14.33 1.46 -11.49
N LEU A 239 13.25 1.70 -10.75
CA LEU A 239 12.61 3.02 -10.69
C LEU A 239 13.55 4.04 -10.04
N ASN A 240 14.20 3.69 -8.95
CA ASN A 240 15.11 4.59 -8.25
C ASN A 240 16.26 5.04 -9.16
N ARG A 241 16.85 4.10 -9.88
CA ARG A 241 17.93 4.38 -10.84
C ARG A 241 17.46 5.31 -11.96
N LEU A 242 16.27 5.05 -12.49
CA LEU A 242 15.68 5.88 -13.53
C LEU A 242 15.46 7.33 -13.02
N VAL A 243 14.90 7.49 -11.85
CA VAL A 243 14.65 8.80 -11.23
C VAL A 243 15.97 9.54 -10.98
N GLU A 244 16.98 8.87 -10.43
CA GLU A 244 18.30 9.46 -10.22
C GLU A 244 18.93 9.96 -11.53
N ASN A 245 18.86 9.14 -12.60
CA ASN A 245 19.41 9.50 -13.90
C ASN A 245 18.69 10.69 -14.54
N MET A 246 17.36 10.78 -14.36
CA MET A 246 16.58 11.90 -14.89
C MET A 246 16.92 13.23 -14.22
N TRP A 247 17.27 13.23 -12.94
CA TRP A 247 17.65 14.45 -12.21
C TRP A 247 19.11 14.85 -12.38
N LYS A 248 19.98 13.93 -12.78
CA LYS A 248 21.42 14.22 -13.05
C LYS A 248 21.66 14.90 -14.40
N THR A 249 20.72 14.84 -15.32
CA THR A 249 20.84 15.40 -16.68
C THR A 249 20.25 16.80 -16.83
N ASN A 250 19.81 17.44 -15.72
CA ASN A 250 19.27 18.80 -15.70
C ASN A 250 20.29 19.75 -14.95
#